data_8947c0af96bda42bf11a36d5ec293812
#
_entry.id   8947c0af96bda42bf11a36d5ec293812
#
_cell.length_a   1.000
_cell.length_b   1.000
_cell.length_c   1.000
_cell.angle_alpha   90.00
_cell.angle_beta   90.00
_cell.angle_gamma   90.00
#
_symmetry.space_group_name_H-M   'P 1'
#
loop_
_entity.id
_entity.type
_entity.pdbx_description
1 polymer ?
#
loop_
_entity_poly.entity_id
_entity_poly.type
_entity_poly.pdbx_seq_one_letter_code
_entity_poly.pdbx_strand_id
1 'polypeptide(L)'
;MEDWPATVDEAVDRLIARLSLKDKATIARMRESDLVGLNMILGFLIGEEFGLWEGNKQLMRSCCSETGKPELDAGEAGAIIIKKMWKKLKKEYELKLLK
;
A
#
# COMPACT_ATOMS: atom_id res chain seq x y z
N MET A 1 20.42 2.07 -10.87
CA MET A 1 20.04 2.42 -9.50
C MET A 1 18.54 2.40 -9.36
N GLU A 2 18.06 1.67 -8.39
CA GLU A 2 16.61 1.55 -8.18
C GLU A 2 16.06 2.79 -7.50
N ASP A 3 14.97 3.31 -8.05
CA ASP A 3 14.26 4.44 -7.45
C ASP A 3 13.10 3.93 -6.61
N TRP A 4 13.43 3.19 -5.56
CA TRP A 4 12.44 2.59 -4.68
C TRP A 4 11.90 3.61 -3.67
N PRO A 5 10.62 3.48 -3.28
CA PRO A 5 10.10 4.31 -2.20
C PRO A 5 10.81 3.94 -0.89
N ALA A 6 11.08 4.96 -0.08
CA ALA A 6 11.76 4.77 1.19
C ALA A 6 10.79 4.65 2.36
N THR A 7 9.54 5.10 2.20
CA THR A 7 8.53 5.09 3.26
C THR A 7 7.23 4.51 2.77
N VAL A 8 6.39 4.09 3.73
CA VAL A 8 5.06 3.59 3.42
C VAL A 8 4.23 4.68 2.70
N ASP A 9 4.31 5.92 3.17
CA ASP A 9 3.57 7.02 2.54
C ASP A 9 3.98 7.23 1.09
N GLU A 10 5.27 7.20 0.81
CA GLU A 10 5.77 7.32 -0.55
C GLU A 10 5.31 6.17 -1.43
N ALA A 11 5.35 4.95 -0.90
CA ALA A 11 4.86 3.77 -1.62
C ALA A 11 3.37 3.87 -1.92
N VAL A 12 2.58 4.32 -0.95
CA VAL A 12 1.14 4.53 -1.12
C VAL A 12 0.86 5.56 -2.22
N ASP A 13 1.58 6.69 -2.19
CA ASP A 13 1.39 7.73 -3.20
C ASP A 13 1.73 7.23 -4.60
N ARG A 14 2.76 6.43 -4.73
CA ARG A 14 3.13 5.85 -6.03
C ARG A 14 2.06 4.89 -6.55
N LEU A 15 1.49 4.08 -5.65
CA LEU A 15 0.41 3.17 -6.04
C LEU A 15 -0.83 3.94 -6.49
N ILE A 16 -1.22 4.94 -5.71
CA ILE A 16 -2.41 5.74 -6.03
C ILE A 16 -2.24 6.45 -7.37
N ALA A 17 -1.05 6.96 -7.65
CA ALA A 17 -0.76 7.66 -8.90
C ALA A 17 -0.94 6.75 -10.13
N ARG A 18 -0.85 5.44 -9.96
CA ARG A 18 -0.98 4.48 -11.06
C ARG A 18 -2.41 3.96 -11.25
N LEU A 19 -3.31 4.27 -10.33
CA LEU A 19 -4.68 3.80 -10.41
C LEU A 19 -5.55 4.73 -11.25
N SER A 20 -6.46 4.14 -12.02
CA SER A 20 -7.50 4.90 -12.70
C SER A 20 -8.51 5.41 -11.69
N LEU A 21 -9.33 6.38 -12.09
CA LEU A 21 -10.41 6.87 -11.23
C LEU A 21 -11.38 5.75 -10.85
N LYS A 22 -11.65 4.84 -11.81
CA LYS A 22 -12.51 3.69 -11.57
C LYS A 22 -11.93 2.76 -10.51
N ASP A 23 -10.64 2.47 -10.60
CA ASP A 23 -9.97 1.60 -9.65
C ASP A 23 -9.92 2.21 -8.26
N LYS A 24 -9.66 3.51 -8.18
CA LYS A 24 -9.67 4.23 -6.90
C LYS A 24 -11.04 4.14 -6.23
N ALA A 25 -12.11 4.33 -7.01
CA ALA A 25 -13.47 4.24 -6.49
C ALA A 25 -13.78 2.82 -6.00
N THR A 26 -13.35 1.82 -6.75
CA THR A 26 -13.57 0.42 -6.40
C THR A 26 -12.90 0.10 -5.07
N ILE A 27 -11.62 0.48 -4.93
CA ILE A 27 -10.85 0.22 -3.71
C ILE A 27 -11.45 0.98 -2.51
N ALA A 28 -11.84 2.24 -2.72
CA ALA A 28 -12.42 3.05 -1.66
C ALA A 28 -13.70 2.45 -1.09
N ARG A 29 -14.43 1.67 -1.89
CA ARG A 29 -15.68 1.02 -1.46
C ARG A 29 -15.46 -0.35 -0.83
N MET A 30 -14.26 -0.88 -0.89
CA MET A 30 -13.97 -2.19 -0.30
C MET A 30 -14.08 -2.16 1.20
N ARG A 31 -14.46 -3.30 1.77
CA ARG A 31 -14.39 -3.52 3.20
C ARG A 31 -13.01 -4.05 3.55
N GLU A 32 -12.64 -3.97 4.82
CA GLU A 32 -11.34 -4.47 5.25
C GLU A 32 -11.14 -5.94 4.88
N SER A 33 -12.20 -6.75 4.99
CA SER A 33 -12.15 -8.17 4.63
C SER A 33 -11.83 -8.43 3.16
N ASP A 34 -12.09 -7.44 2.29
CA ASP A 34 -11.80 -7.57 0.86
C ASP A 34 -10.32 -7.37 0.53
N LEU A 35 -9.56 -6.83 1.48
CA LEU A 35 -8.14 -6.53 1.24
C LEU A 35 -7.29 -7.77 1.03
N VAL A 36 -7.72 -8.92 1.52
CA VAL A 36 -7.02 -10.18 1.29
C VAL A 36 -6.93 -10.46 -0.22
N GLY A 37 -8.04 -10.28 -0.95
CA GLY A 37 -8.03 -10.44 -2.40
C GLY A 37 -7.17 -9.41 -3.10
N LEU A 38 -7.20 -8.18 -2.63
CA LEU A 38 -6.38 -7.12 -3.20
C LEU A 38 -4.89 -7.39 -2.96
N ASN A 39 -4.54 -7.93 -1.79
CA ASN A 39 -3.18 -8.36 -1.51
C ASN A 39 -2.69 -9.42 -2.49
N MET A 40 -3.54 -10.34 -2.86
CA MET A 40 -3.20 -11.40 -3.81
C MET A 40 -2.91 -10.82 -5.19
N ILE A 41 -3.63 -9.77 -5.57
CA ILE A 41 -3.48 -9.14 -6.89
C ILE A 41 -2.28 -8.20 -6.92
N LEU A 42 -2.15 -7.32 -5.92
CA LEU A 42 -1.14 -6.28 -5.91
C LEU A 42 0.14 -6.64 -5.16
N GLY A 43 0.07 -7.65 -4.30
CA GLY A 43 1.22 -8.00 -3.46
C GLY A 43 2.48 -8.33 -4.25
N PHE A 44 2.33 -9.08 -5.34
CA PHE A 44 3.46 -9.42 -6.20
C PHE A 44 4.06 -8.17 -6.83
N LEU A 45 3.21 -7.31 -7.36
CA LEU A 45 3.62 -6.05 -7.98
C LEU A 45 4.40 -5.17 -7.00
N ILE A 46 3.85 -5.03 -5.79
CA ILE A 46 4.47 -4.23 -4.75
C ILE A 46 5.83 -4.81 -4.35
N GLY A 47 5.88 -6.11 -4.14
CA GLY A 47 7.13 -6.79 -3.77
C GLY A 47 8.22 -6.59 -4.81
N GLU A 48 7.86 -6.70 -6.07
CA GLU A 48 8.80 -6.57 -7.17
C GLU A 48 9.20 -5.13 -7.45
N GLU A 49 8.22 -4.25 -7.65
CA GLU A 49 8.50 -2.87 -8.04
C GLU A 49 9.10 -2.03 -6.94
N PHE A 50 8.73 -2.29 -5.70
CA PHE A 50 9.24 -1.51 -4.57
C PHE A 50 10.44 -2.15 -3.89
N GLY A 51 10.93 -3.23 -4.46
CA GLY A 51 12.17 -3.87 -3.99
C GLY A 51 12.06 -4.58 -2.64
N LEU A 52 10.85 -4.94 -2.21
CA LEU A 52 10.68 -5.64 -0.92
C LEU A 52 11.37 -7.00 -0.92
N TRP A 53 11.42 -7.68 -2.05
CA TRP A 53 12.10 -8.96 -2.20
C TRP A 53 13.61 -8.82 -2.43
N GLU A 54 14.06 -7.62 -2.78
CA GLU A 54 15.44 -7.37 -3.14
C GLU A 54 16.22 -6.57 -2.10
N GLY A 55 15.63 -6.39 -0.92
CA GLY A 55 16.33 -5.78 0.20
C GLY A 55 16.15 -4.28 0.34
N ASN A 56 14.98 -3.75 0.00
CA ASN A 56 14.66 -2.35 0.28
C ASN A 56 14.47 -2.17 1.80
N LYS A 57 15.57 -2.02 2.52
CA LYS A 57 15.58 -1.96 3.97
C LYS A 57 14.89 -0.72 4.52
N GLN A 58 14.97 0.41 3.81
CA GLN A 58 14.32 1.64 4.26
C GLN A 58 12.81 1.48 4.31
N LEU A 59 12.24 0.92 3.26
CA LEU A 59 10.79 0.68 3.21
C LEU A 59 10.37 -0.35 4.25
N MET A 60 11.16 -1.40 4.44
CA MET A 60 10.88 -2.40 5.47
C MET A 60 10.86 -1.78 6.87
N ARG A 61 11.81 -0.90 7.17
CA ARG A 61 11.83 -0.18 8.45
C ARG A 61 10.61 0.70 8.61
N SER A 62 10.19 1.36 7.54
CA SER A 62 9.00 2.21 7.57
C SER A 62 7.77 1.37 7.88
N CYS A 63 7.64 0.18 7.27
CA CYS A 63 6.55 -0.73 7.56
C CYS A 63 6.58 -1.20 9.02
N CYS A 64 7.76 -1.51 9.54
CA CYS A 64 7.91 -1.90 10.95
C CYS A 64 7.45 -0.78 11.88
N SER A 65 7.80 0.46 11.56
CA SER A 65 7.38 1.62 12.36
C SER A 65 5.87 1.77 12.38
N GLU A 66 5.20 1.46 11.27
CA GLU A 66 3.74 1.57 11.20
C GLU A 66 3.03 0.55 12.09
N THR A 67 3.63 -0.61 12.32
CA THR A 67 3.00 -1.68 13.09
C THR A 67 3.58 -1.86 14.48
N GLY A 68 4.75 -1.31 14.74
CA GLY A 68 5.48 -1.55 15.98
C GLY A 68 6.16 -2.91 16.05
N LYS A 69 6.12 -3.71 15.01
CA LYS A 69 6.80 -5.00 14.97
C LYS A 69 8.27 -4.82 14.61
N PRO A 70 9.18 -5.57 15.26
CA PRO A 70 10.62 -5.43 14.98
C PRO A 70 11.03 -6.01 13.62
N GLU A 71 10.27 -6.98 13.12
CA GLU A 71 10.56 -7.62 11.84
C GLU A 71 9.28 -7.94 11.10
N LEU A 72 9.36 -7.86 9.76
CA LEU A 72 8.26 -8.19 8.87
C LEU A 72 8.83 -8.91 7.65
N ASP A 73 8.07 -9.84 7.07
CA ASP A 73 8.43 -10.37 5.76
C ASP A 73 7.83 -9.47 4.65
N ALA A 74 8.20 -9.73 3.41
CA ALA A 74 7.77 -8.92 2.28
C ALA A 74 6.24 -8.94 2.11
N GLY A 75 5.60 -10.07 2.37
CA GLY A 75 4.15 -10.20 2.27
C GLY A 75 3.44 -9.34 3.31
N GLU A 76 3.94 -9.35 4.54
CA GLU A 76 3.40 -8.52 5.62
C GLU A 76 3.59 -7.03 5.31
N ALA A 77 4.77 -6.66 4.80
CA ALA A 77 5.04 -5.27 4.41
C ALA A 77 4.10 -4.81 3.30
N GLY A 78 3.89 -5.65 2.29
CA GLY A 78 2.96 -5.35 1.21
C GLY A 78 1.53 -5.14 1.71
N ALA A 79 1.09 -5.97 2.65
CA ALA A 79 -0.23 -5.85 3.24
C ALA A 79 -0.41 -4.53 4.00
N ILE A 80 0.63 -4.07 4.68
CA ILE A 80 0.62 -2.79 5.39
C ILE A 80 0.44 -1.64 4.41
N ILE A 81 1.18 -1.67 3.31
CA ILE A 81 1.11 -0.65 2.27
C ILE A 81 -0.29 -0.61 1.65
N ILE A 82 -0.84 -1.77 1.33
CA ILE A 82 -2.18 -1.87 0.73
C ILE A 82 -3.25 -1.36 1.70
N LYS A 83 -3.16 -1.72 2.96
CA LYS A 83 -4.13 -1.27 3.96
C LYS A 83 -4.09 0.25 4.11
N LYS A 84 -2.91 0.82 4.14
CA LYS A 84 -2.77 2.28 4.24
C LYS A 84 -3.29 3.00 3.00
N MET A 85 -3.03 2.44 1.82
CA MET A 85 -3.58 2.95 0.57
C MET A 85 -5.11 2.95 0.61
N TRP A 86 -5.70 1.84 1.03
CA TRP A 86 -7.15 1.71 1.15
C TRP A 86 -7.73 2.76 2.09
N LYS A 87 -7.13 2.93 3.27
CA LYS A 87 -7.60 3.92 4.25
C LYS A 87 -7.54 5.34 3.66
N LYS A 88 -6.47 5.65 2.95
CA LYS A 88 -6.32 6.97 2.35
C LYS A 88 -7.37 7.23 1.27
N LEU A 89 -7.60 6.27 0.39
CA LEU A 89 -8.61 6.39 -0.66
C LEU A 89 -10.01 6.49 -0.08
N LYS A 90 -10.31 5.69 0.93
CA LYS A 90 -11.60 5.70 1.59
C LYS A 90 -11.88 7.07 2.22
N LYS A 91 -10.90 7.63 2.90
CA LYS A 91 -11.02 8.95 3.51
C LYS A 91 -11.24 10.04 2.47
N GLU A 92 -10.48 10.01 1.38
CA GLU A 92 -10.63 10.98 0.30
C GLU A 92 -12.02 10.92 -0.33
N TYR A 93 -12.56 9.72 -0.52
CA TYR A 93 -13.90 9.55 -1.08
C TYR A 93 -14.98 10.04 -0.13
N GLU A 94 -14.84 9.78 1.17
CA GLU A 94 -15.78 10.29 2.17
C GLU A 94 -15.82 11.81 2.17
N LEU A 95 -14.65 12.46 2.07
CA LEU A 95 -14.57 13.91 2.02
C LEU A 95 -15.25 14.48 0.77
N LYS A 96 -15.13 13.81 -0.36
CA LYS A 96 -15.79 14.23 -1.60
C LYS A 96 -17.31 14.12 -1.51
N LEU A 97 -17.79 13.09 -0.83
CA LEU A 97 -19.24 12.89 -0.68
C LEU A 97 -19.88 13.92 0.24
N LEU A 98 -19.10 14.55 1.11
CA LEU A 98 -19.61 15.55 2.03
C LEU A 98 -19.71 16.95 1.43
N LYS A 99 -19.21 17.13 0.23
CA LYS A 99 -19.27 18.44 -0.45
C LYS A 99 -20.57 18.65 -1.22
#